data_43d82c8363b856cc0f9f169163b93a89
#
_entry.id   43d82c8363b856cc0f9f169163b93a89
#
_cell.length_a   1.000
_cell.length_b   1.000
_cell.length_c   1.000
_cell.angle_alpha   90.00
_cell.angle_beta   90.00
_cell.angle_gamma   90.00
#
_symmetry.space_group_name_H-M   'P 1'
#
loop_
_entity.id
_entity.type
_entity.pdbx_description
1 polymer ?
#
loop_
_entity_poly.entity_id
_entity_poly.type
_entity_poly.pdbx_seq_one_letter_code
_entity_poly.pdbx_strand_id
1 'polypeptide(L)'
;MRIKVNGCRLYVDVVGSGLTAEGPKMVERPVVFVLHGGPGADHSTMKPDFNPLADVAQLVYYDHRGQGRSDSDKSDNWHLDQWADDLRGLVDVLGIQTPIVLGLSFGGFVAQNYAIRHPDRLHKLILASTVARMVPQRIFEAFGQ
;
A
#
# COMPACT_ATOMS: atom_id res chain seq x y z
N MET A 1 5.89 -4.35 12.77
CA MET A 1 7.38 -4.16 12.78
C MET A 1 7.76 -2.85 12.13
N ARG A 2 9.04 -2.42 12.21
CA ARG A 2 9.53 -1.24 11.49
C ARG A 2 10.65 -1.63 10.56
N ILE A 3 10.54 -1.26 9.28
CA ILE A 3 11.50 -1.60 8.22
C ILE A 3 12.09 -0.30 7.69
N LYS A 4 13.42 -0.25 7.57
CA LYS A 4 14.13 0.93 7.04
C LYS A 4 14.20 0.86 5.51
N VAL A 5 13.61 1.84 4.84
CA VAL A 5 13.68 2.03 3.37
C VAL A 5 13.89 3.51 3.07
N ASN A 6 14.73 3.81 2.10
CA ASN A 6 14.98 5.18 1.62
C ASN A 6 15.21 6.20 2.75
N GLY A 7 15.98 5.79 3.79
CA GLY A 7 16.30 6.62 4.94
C GLY A 7 15.21 6.78 6.01
N CYS A 8 14.01 6.25 5.80
CA CYS A 8 12.86 6.31 6.71
C CYS A 8 12.52 4.92 7.27
N ARG A 9 12.05 4.83 8.52
CA ARG A 9 11.53 3.57 9.08
C ARG A 9 10.02 3.55 8.93
N LEU A 10 9.54 2.68 8.05
CA LEU A 10 8.11 2.48 7.82
C LEU A 10 7.58 1.42 8.77
N TYR A 11 6.42 1.69 9.36
CA TYR A 11 5.69 0.69 10.13
C TYR A 11 4.99 -0.27 9.17
N VAL A 12 5.17 -1.56 9.42
CA VAL A 12 4.62 -2.65 8.59
C VAL A 12 3.92 -3.66 9.48
N ASP A 13 2.76 -4.10 9.05
CA ASP A 13 1.96 -5.14 9.70
C ASP A 13 1.54 -6.18 8.65
N VAL A 14 1.76 -7.46 8.97
CA VAL A 14 1.50 -8.57 8.04
C VAL A 14 0.40 -9.45 8.62
N VAL A 15 -0.61 -9.74 7.80
CA VAL A 15 -1.76 -10.57 8.16
C VAL A 15 -1.91 -11.69 7.12
N GLY A 16 -2.22 -12.89 7.59
CA GLY A 16 -2.32 -14.07 6.74
C GLY A 16 -0.98 -14.76 6.49
N SER A 17 -1.02 -15.86 5.78
CA SER A 17 0.14 -16.70 5.48
C SER A 17 0.51 -16.60 4.00
N GLY A 18 1.82 -16.55 3.71
CA GLY A 18 2.35 -16.64 2.33
C GLY A 18 2.33 -18.05 1.75
N LEU A 19 2.11 -19.08 2.60
CA LEU A 19 2.00 -20.49 2.19
C LEU A 19 0.74 -21.09 2.81
N THR A 20 0.08 -21.97 2.07
CA THR A 20 -1.06 -22.76 2.55
C THR A 20 -0.94 -24.21 2.10
N ALA A 21 -1.48 -25.13 2.91
CA ALA A 21 -1.54 -26.53 2.54
C ALA A 21 -2.76 -26.80 1.64
N GLU A 22 -2.52 -27.41 0.47
CA GLU A 22 -3.54 -27.96 -0.42
C GLU A 22 -3.32 -29.45 -0.58
N GLY A 23 -4.00 -30.24 0.23
CA GLY A 23 -3.72 -31.66 0.35
C GLY A 23 -2.28 -31.90 0.81
N PRO A 24 -1.48 -32.72 0.08
CA PRO A 24 -0.08 -33.02 0.42
C PRO A 24 0.92 -31.93 -0.04
N LYS A 25 0.48 -30.83 -0.63
CA LYS A 25 1.33 -29.78 -1.21
C LYS A 25 1.22 -28.47 -0.44
N MET A 26 2.33 -27.75 -0.37
CA MET A 26 2.34 -26.35 0.03
C MET A 26 2.22 -25.47 -1.24
N VAL A 27 1.29 -24.53 -1.21
CA VAL A 27 1.02 -23.61 -2.32
C VAL A 27 1.27 -22.17 -1.84
N GLU A 28 1.97 -21.39 -2.66
CA GLU A 28 2.19 -19.96 -2.39
C GLU A 28 0.90 -19.17 -2.59
N ARG A 29 0.62 -18.28 -1.65
CA ARG A 29 -0.46 -17.32 -1.75
C ARG A 29 0.05 -15.99 -2.31
N PRO A 30 -0.77 -15.26 -3.07
CA PRO A 30 -0.39 -13.94 -3.54
C PRO A 30 -0.15 -12.99 -2.36
N VAL A 31 0.81 -12.07 -2.52
CA VAL A 31 1.06 -11.00 -1.56
C VAL A 31 0.36 -9.74 -2.04
N VAL A 32 -0.45 -9.14 -1.16
CA VAL A 32 -1.18 -7.90 -1.41
C VAL A 32 -0.66 -6.81 -0.49
N PHE A 33 -0.07 -5.76 -1.05
CA PHE A 33 0.18 -4.51 -0.32
C PHE A 33 -1.10 -3.69 -0.27
N VAL A 34 -1.52 -3.34 0.94
CA VAL A 34 -2.74 -2.56 1.19
C VAL A 34 -2.36 -1.15 1.63
N LEU A 35 -2.60 -0.18 0.75
CA LEU A 35 -2.22 1.22 0.90
C LEU A 35 -3.40 2.02 1.42
N HIS A 36 -3.23 2.60 2.62
CA HIS A 36 -4.28 3.36 3.29
C HIS A 36 -4.59 4.70 2.63
N GLY A 37 -5.79 5.19 2.90
CA GLY A 37 -6.25 6.51 2.50
C GLY A 37 -5.62 7.64 3.32
N GLY A 38 -6.11 8.85 3.14
CA GLY A 38 -5.61 10.05 3.84
C GLY A 38 -5.36 11.19 2.85
N PRO A 39 -4.25 11.95 2.99
CA PRO A 39 -3.16 11.85 3.96
C PRO A 39 -3.60 12.06 5.42
N GLY A 40 -2.78 11.56 6.38
CA GLY A 40 -3.02 11.71 7.82
C GLY A 40 -3.72 10.54 8.49
N ALA A 41 -4.12 9.49 7.75
CA ALA A 41 -4.61 8.23 8.28
C ALA A 41 -3.46 7.23 8.52
N ASP A 42 -3.80 6.02 8.91
CA ASP A 42 -2.88 4.90 9.04
C ASP A 42 -3.53 3.58 8.57
N HIS A 43 -2.74 2.50 8.55
CA HIS A 43 -3.18 1.18 8.10
C HIS A 43 -4.35 0.59 8.91
N SER A 44 -4.52 1.01 10.19
CA SER A 44 -5.55 0.43 11.06
C SER A 44 -6.97 0.69 10.55
N THR A 45 -7.16 1.77 9.80
CA THR A 45 -8.44 2.11 9.16
C THR A 45 -8.84 1.13 8.07
N MET A 46 -7.88 0.39 7.50
CA MET A 46 -8.12 -0.58 6.43
C MET A 46 -8.45 -1.98 6.94
N LYS A 47 -7.96 -2.33 8.14
CA LYS A 47 -7.99 -3.71 8.65
C LYS A 47 -9.39 -4.30 8.79
N PRO A 48 -10.40 -3.60 9.34
CA PRO A 48 -11.73 -4.18 9.50
C PRO A 48 -12.33 -4.69 8.19
N ASP A 49 -12.11 -3.97 7.10
CA ASP A 49 -12.73 -4.26 5.82
C ASP A 49 -11.89 -5.23 4.96
N PHE A 50 -10.56 -5.18 5.08
CA PHE A 50 -9.67 -5.93 4.19
C PHE A 50 -9.07 -7.20 4.81
N ASN A 51 -9.06 -7.34 6.16
CA ASN A 51 -8.56 -8.56 6.81
C ASN A 51 -9.19 -9.86 6.32
N PRO A 52 -10.49 -9.93 5.93
CA PRO A 52 -11.05 -11.16 5.37
C PRO A 52 -10.33 -11.68 4.11
N LEU A 53 -9.62 -10.82 3.38
CA LEU A 53 -8.78 -11.24 2.25
C LEU A 53 -7.58 -12.11 2.68
N ALA A 54 -7.24 -12.15 3.97
CA ALA A 54 -6.19 -13.02 4.51
C ALA A 54 -6.50 -14.53 4.35
N ASP A 55 -7.74 -14.87 4.06
CA ASP A 55 -8.14 -16.26 3.75
C ASP A 55 -7.59 -16.72 2.39
N VAL A 56 -7.26 -15.80 1.48
CA VAL A 56 -6.82 -16.09 0.11
C VAL A 56 -5.48 -15.46 -0.28
N ALA A 57 -4.94 -14.57 0.54
CA ALA A 57 -3.71 -13.83 0.28
C ALA A 57 -2.94 -13.52 1.56
N GLN A 58 -1.65 -13.24 1.47
CA GLN A 58 -0.91 -12.58 2.52
C GLN A 58 -1.04 -11.06 2.34
N LEU A 59 -1.50 -10.35 3.38
CA LEU A 59 -1.69 -8.90 3.36
C LEU A 59 -0.52 -8.21 4.03
N VAL A 60 0.06 -7.24 3.35
CA VAL A 60 1.10 -6.37 3.87
C VAL A 60 0.53 -4.96 3.97
N TYR A 61 0.19 -4.55 5.18
CA TYR A 61 -0.18 -3.18 5.51
C TYR A 61 1.06 -2.40 5.89
N TYR A 62 1.12 -1.13 5.54
CA TYR A 62 2.15 -0.24 6.06
C TYR A 62 1.60 1.19 6.17
N ASP A 63 2.22 1.97 7.05
CA ASP A 63 1.93 3.40 7.15
C ASP A 63 2.88 4.15 6.20
N HIS A 64 2.32 5.05 5.40
CA HIS A 64 3.12 5.90 4.52
C HIS A 64 4.10 6.75 5.33
N ARG A 65 5.23 7.11 4.71
CA ARG A 65 6.19 8.08 5.25
C ARG A 65 5.47 9.31 5.79
N GLY A 66 5.80 9.73 7.01
CA GLY A 66 5.19 10.87 7.68
C GLY A 66 3.79 10.62 8.25
N GLN A 67 3.27 9.39 8.22
CA GLN A 67 1.92 9.07 8.65
C GLN A 67 1.92 7.89 9.64
N GLY A 68 0.88 7.84 10.48
CA GLY A 68 0.66 6.78 11.44
C GLY A 68 1.84 6.52 12.36
N ARG A 69 2.36 5.29 12.33
CA ARG A 69 3.48 4.80 13.15
C ARG A 69 4.82 4.83 12.42
N SER A 70 4.84 5.24 11.15
CA SER A 70 6.06 5.45 10.39
C SER A 70 6.80 6.68 10.88
N ASP A 71 8.13 6.71 10.65
CA ASP A 71 8.91 7.89 10.99
C ASP A 71 8.45 9.10 10.17
N SER A 72 8.45 10.25 10.83
CA SER A 72 8.29 11.54 10.18
C SER A 72 9.68 12.08 9.86
N ASP A 73 9.97 12.27 8.58
CA ASP A 73 11.14 13.00 8.15
C ASP A 73 10.73 14.42 7.65
N LYS A 74 11.62 15.08 6.94
CA LYS A 74 11.32 16.40 6.39
C LYS A 74 10.17 16.34 5.40
N SER A 75 9.25 17.29 5.47
CA SER A 75 8.06 17.37 4.59
C SER A 75 8.40 17.45 3.09
N ASP A 76 9.61 17.87 2.74
CA ASP A 76 10.09 17.90 1.35
C ASP A 76 10.07 16.51 0.67
N ASN A 77 10.07 15.44 1.47
CA ASN A 77 9.98 14.05 0.99
C ASN A 77 8.53 13.52 0.96
N TRP A 78 7.52 14.38 1.19
CA TRP A 78 6.11 13.96 1.20
C TRP A 78 5.46 14.22 -0.16
N HIS A 79 5.84 13.43 -1.14
CA HIS A 79 5.31 13.51 -2.49
C HIS A 79 5.11 12.11 -3.09
N LEU A 80 4.27 11.99 -4.11
CA LEU A 80 3.83 10.71 -4.66
C LEU A 80 5.00 9.83 -5.13
N ASP A 81 6.02 10.43 -5.74
CA ASP A 81 7.19 9.67 -6.22
C ASP A 81 7.94 9.01 -5.06
N GLN A 82 8.15 9.75 -3.96
CA GLN A 82 8.82 9.19 -2.79
C GLN A 82 8.02 8.08 -2.13
N TRP A 83 6.69 8.23 -2.00
CA TRP A 83 5.85 7.17 -1.45
C TRP A 83 5.81 5.93 -2.35
N ALA A 84 5.84 6.11 -3.67
CA ALA A 84 5.96 5.00 -4.62
C ALA A 84 7.33 4.29 -4.51
N ASP A 85 8.42 5.05 -4.40
CA ASP A 85 9.75 4.51 -4.20
C ASP A 85 9.91 3.84 -2.82
N ASP A 86 9.21 4.32 -1.79
CA ASP A 86 9.16 3.66 -0.48
C ASP A 86 8.45 2.30 -0.55
N LEU A 87 7.33 2.21 -1.28
CA LEU A 87 6.68 0.94 -1.55
C LEU A 87 7.61 -0.02 -2.29
N ARG A 88 8.35 0.47 -3.31
CA ARG A 88 9.35 -0.32 -4.02
C ARG A 88 10.42 -0.83 -3.05
N GLY A 89 10.94 0.01 -2.19
CA GLY A 89 11.92 -0.38 -1.18
C GLY A 89 11.39 -1.46 -0.22
N LEU A 90 10.12 -1.38 0.20
CA LEU A 90 9.49 -2.43 1.01
C LEU A 90 9.37 -3.75 0.26
N VAL A 91 8.93 -3.71 -0.99
CA VAL A 91 8.84 -4.89 -1.88
C VAL A 91 10.20 -5.61 -1.97
N ASP A 92 11.28 -4.83 -2.16
CA ASP A 92 12.63 -5.38 -2.28
C ASP A 92 13.15 -5.96 -0.96
N VAL A 93 13.01 -5.22 0.16
CA VAL A 93 13.48 -5.68 1.49
C VAL A 93 12.72 -6.93 1.95
N LEU A 94 11.44 -7.05 1.62
CA LEU A 94 10.63 -8.22 1.95
C LEU A 94 10.85 -9.40 0.99
N GLY A 95 11.67 -9.25 -0.05
CA GLY A 95 11.98 -10.29 -1.02
C GLY A 95 10.82 -10.65 -1.95
N ILE A 96 9.80 -9.77 -2.05
CA ILE A 96 8.61 -10.00 -2.87
C ILE A 96 8.94 -9.60 -4.31
N GLN A 97 8.65 -10.48 -5.27
CA GLN A 97 9.01 -10.23 -6.67
C GLN A 97 7.98 -9.31 -7.35
N THR A 98 6.72 -9.74 -7.38
CA THR A 98 5.64 -9.04 -8.09
C THR A 98 4.38 -9.06 -7.22
N PRO A 99 4.19 -8.06 -6.33
CA PRO A 99 3.02 -7.98 -5.47
C PRO A 99 1.75 -7.58 -6.26
N ILE A 100 0.60 -7.87 -5.67
CA ILE A 100 -0.63 -7.14 -5.95
C ILE A 100 -0.60 -5.87 -5.09
N VAL A 101 -0.93 -4.73 -5.66
CA VAL A 101 -1.00 -3.45 -4.95
C VAL A 101 -2.45 -2.97 -4.94
N LEU A 102 -3.02 -2.81 -3.73
CA LEU A 102 -4.36 -2.30 -3.50
C LEU A 102 -4.26 -0.92 -2.85
N GLY A 103 -4.79 0.10 -3.51
CA GLY A 103 -4.80 1.47 -3.00
C GLY A 103 -6.21 2.01 -2.79
N LEU A 104 -6.51 2.46 -1.56
CA LEU A 104 -7.77 3.11 -1.21
C LEU A 104 -7.58 4.63 -1.19
N SER A 105 -8.47 5.37 -1.87
CA SER A 105 -8.48 6.85 -1.83
C SER A 105 -7.09 7.43 -2.13
N PHE A 106 -6.45 8.10 -1.17
CA PHE A 106 -5.08 8.62 -1.30
C PHE A 106 -4.06 7.51 -1.61
N GLY A 107 -4.17 6.33 -0.98
CA GLY A 107 -3.32 5.17 -1.31
C GLY A 107 -3.45 4.74 -2.77
N GLY A 108 -4.58 5.05 -3.42
CA GLY A 108 -4.77 4.84 -4.85
C GLY A 108 -3.89 5.73 -5.72
N PHE A 109 -3.59 6.97 -5.30
CA PHE A 109 -2.63 7.82 -6.02
C PHE A 109 -1.21 7.28 -5.91
N VAL A 110 -0.82 6.81 -4.71
CA VAL A 110 0.48 6.17 -4.50
C VAL A 110 0.59 4.90 -5.34
N ALA A 111 -0.46 4.06 -5.36
CA ALA A 111 -0.51 2.82 -6.11
C ALA A 111 -0.41 3.05 -7.62
N GLN A 112 -1.10 4.06 -8.16
CA GLN A 112 -1.00 4.44 -9.57
C GLN A 112 0.41 4.94 -9.92
N ASN A 113 1.00 5.77 -9.06
CA ASN A 113 2.36 6.26 -9.27
C ASN A 113 3.39 5.12 -9.21
N TYR A 114 3.21 4.17 -8.27
CA TYR A 114 4.02 2.95 -8.22
C TYR A 114 3.92 2.14 -9.53
N ALA A 115 2.72 1.95 -10.05
CA ALA A 115 2.50 1.20 -11.30
C ALA A 115 3.18 1.85 -12.51
N ILE A 116 3.22 3.19 -12.56
CA ILE A 116 3.88 3.95 -13.64
C ILE A 116 5.41 3.85 -13.51
N ARG A 117 5.95 3.98 -12.29
CA ARG A 117 7.39 4.03 -12.03
C ARG A 117 8.05 2.65 -12.02
N HIS A 118 7.33 1.62 -11.58
CA HIS A 118 7.85 0.27 -11.36
C HIS A 118 6.97 -0.82 -11.98
N PRO A 119 6.65 -0.74 -13.30
CA PRO A 119 5.70 -1.64 -13.96
C PRO A 119 6.17 -3.11 -13.96
N ASP A 120 7.47 -3.34 -13.97
CA ASP A 120 8.12 -4.66 -13.89
C ASP A 120 8.01 -5.34 -12.52
N ARG A 121 7.60 -4.58 -11.50
CA ARG A 121 7.49 -5.01 -10.10
C ARG A 121 6.03 -5.00 -9.59
N LEU A 122 5.08 -5.15 -10.50
CA LEU A 122 3.66 -5.15 -10.20
C LEU A 122 2.99 -6.33 -10.90
N HIS A 123 2.29 -7.18 -10.13
CA HIS A 123 1.46 -8.24 -10.72
C HIS A 123 0.07 -7.73 -11.09
N LYS A 124 -0.61 -7.07 -10.16
CA LYS A 124 -1.95 -6.49 -10.37
C LYS A 124 -2.10 -5.20 -9.58
N LEU A 125 -2.91 -4.28 -10.11
CA LEU A 125 -3.31 -3.03 -9.47
C LEU A 125 -4.80 -3.08 -9.15
N ILE A 126 -5.16 -2.83 -7.89
CA ILE A 126 -6.54 -2.70 -7.44
C ILE A 126 -6.72 -1.28 -6.91
N LEU A 127 -7.67 -0.56 -7.47
CA LEU A 127 -7.97 0.83 -7.10
C LEU A 127 -9.39 0.89 -6.51
N ALA A 128 -9.50 1.35 -5.26
CA ALA A 128 -10.75 1.48 -4.55
C ALA A 128 -10.98 2.93 -4.14
N SER A 129 -12.17 3.46 -4.45
CA SER A 129 -12.60 4.83 -4.05
C SER A 129 -11.54 5.90 -4.33
N THR A 130 -10.94 5.86 -5.51
CA THR A 130 -9.89 6.79 -5.96
C THR A 130 -10.17 7.26 -7.38
N VAL A 131 -9.37 8.20 -7.87
CA VAL A 131 -9.50 8.76 -9.22
C VAL A 131 -8.14 8.81 -9.91
N ALA A 132 -8.14 8.80 -11.25
CA ALA A 132 -6.91 8.91 -12.03
C ALA A 132 -6.32 10.34 -12.01
N ARG A 133 -7.18 11.34 -11.80
CA ARG A 133 -6.78 12.75 -11.74
C ARG A 133 -7.66 13.49 -10.74
N MET A 134 -7.03 14.18 -9.80
CA MET A 134 -7.74 15.07 -8.89
C MET A 134 -8.08 16.39 -9.62
N VAL A 135 -9.38 16.72 -9.68
CA VAL A 135 -9.89 17.99 -10.17
C VAL A 135 -10.55 18.69 -8.98
N PRO A 136 -9.86 19.64 -8.29
CA PRO A 136 -10.35 20.24 -7.05
C PRO A 136 -11.76 20.82 -7.16
N GLN A 137 -12.09 21.50 -8.26
CA GLN A 137 -13.40 22.08 -8.49
C GLN A 137 -14.53 21.03 -8.43
N ARG A 138 -14.35 19.84 -9.03
CA ARG A 138 -15.35 18.78 -9.00
C ARG A 138 -15.54 18.17 -7.61
N ILE A 139 -14.49 18.17 -6.79
CA ILE A 139 -14.57 17.70 -5.41
C ILE A 139 -15.41 18.67 -4.58
N PHE A 140 -15.18 19.98 -4.70
CA PHE A 140 -15.99 21.00 -4.01
C PHE A 140 -17.45 20.97 -4.48
N GLU A 141 -17.74 20.77 -5.76
CA GLU A 141 -19.10 20.64 -6.29
C GLU A 141 -19.83 19.38 -5.75
N ALA A 142 -19.09 18.26 -5.56
CA ALA A 142 -19.69 17.01 -5.07
C ALA A 142 -19.94 16.97 -3.56
N PHE A 143 -19.15 17.71 -2.77
CA PHE A 143 -19.23 17.72 -1.29
C PHE A 143 -19.64 19.08 -0.71
N GLY A 144 -19.84 20.08 -1.53
CA GLY A 144 -20.10 21.49 -1.14
C GLY A 144 -21.59 21.87 -1.12
N GLN A 145 -22.51 20.95 -0.85
CA GLN A 145 -23.92 21.27 -0.57
C GLN A 145 -24.23 21.17 0.90
#